data_4a1677dabdc813007485a81c7b8178ff
#
_entry.id   4a1677dabdc813007485a81c7b8178ff
#
_cell.length_a   1.000
_cell.length_b   1.000
_cell.length_c   1.000
_cell.angle_alpha   90.00
_cell.angle_beta   90.00
_cell.angle_gamma   90.00
#
_symmetry.space_group_name_H-M   'P 1'
#
loop_
_entity.id
_entity.type
_entity.pdbx_description
1 polymer ?
#
loop_
_entity_poly.entity_id
_entity_poly.type
_entity_poly.pdbx_seq_one_letter_code
_entity_poly.pdbx_strand_id
1 'polypeptide(L)'
;LLIFDEIQSGVGRTGKFFAHEWAGVTPDIMAVAKGIGGGFPMGVCLATAEAAKGMTAGTHGSTFGGNPLGMAVGNAVLDVVLAPGFLDHVEKVANYFRQQLAGLIAEHPGVFEELRGQGLMLGLKLKVPNADFVTRLRAHGMLAIPAGDNVVRLLPPLIVEEEHVREAMHRLSETAAEFDDAKATVAA
;
A
#
# COMPACT_ATOMS: atom_id res chain seq x y z
N LEU A 1 20.28 -8.26 -15.66
CA LEU A 1 20.04 -7.54 -14.42
C LEU A 1 18.55 -7.56 -14.10
N LEU A 2 18.21 -7.80 -12.83
CA LEU A 2 16.87 -7.77 -12.30
C LEU A 2 16.72 -6.46 -11.52
N ILE A 3 15.72 -5.65 -11.91
CA ILE A 3 15.45 -4.34 -11.29
C ILE A 3 14.07 -4.36 -10.66
N PHE A 4 13.99 -4.02 -9.37
CA PHE A 4 12.71 -3.93 -8.65
C PHE A 4 12.35 -2.49 -8.29
N ASP A 5 11.09 -2.16 -8.54
CA ASP A 5 10.46 -0.94 -8.04
C ASP A 5 9.75 -1.26 -6.71
N GLU A 6 10.45 -0.98 -5.62
CA GLU A 6 9.92 -1.09 -4.25
C GLU A 6 9.49 0.27 -3.68
N ILE A 7 9.23 1.24 -4.56
CA ILE A 7 8.85 2.61 -4.15
C ILE A 7 7.56 2.61 -3.32
N GLN A 8 6.61 1.76 -3.65
CA GLN A 8 5.35 1.66 -2.90
C GLN A 8 5.24 0.38 -2.08
N SER A 9 5.81 -0.72 -2.53
CA SER A 9 5.72 -2.04 -1.91
C SER A 9 6.72 -2.25 -0.77
N GLY A 10 7.82 -1.51 -0.77
CA GLY A 10 8.87 -1.61 0.24
C GLY A 10 8.55 -0.92 1.56
N VAL A 11 9.50 -0.96 2.45
CA VAL A 11 9.50 -0.34 3.79
C VAL A 11 8.30 -0.80 4.64
N GLY A 12 8.10 -2.13 4.69
CA GLY A 12 7.10 -2.76 5.55
C GLY A 12 5.69 -2.85 4.98
N ARG A 13 5.40 -2.21 3.84
CA ARG A 13 4.05 -2.09 3.27
C ARG A 13 3.35 -3.44 3.03
N THR A 14 4.09 -4.46 2.63
CA THR A 14 3.55 -5.80 2.36
C THR A 14 3.67 -6.78 3.53
N GLY A 15 4.15 -6.33 4.71
CA GLY A 15 4.40 -7.18 5.88
C GLY A 15 5.85 -7.67 5.99
N LYS A 16 6.60 -7.68 4.90
CA LYS A 16 8.07 -7.82 4.89
C LYS A 16 8.70 -6.46 4.67
N PHE A 17 9.99 -6.31 5.03
CA PHE A 17 10.66 -5.04 4.83
C PHE A 17 10.70 -4.65 3.35
N PHE A 18 10.97 -5.61 2.46
CA PHE A 18 10.78 -5.47 1.02
C PHE A 18 9.84 -6.55 0.48
N ALA A 19 9.04 -6.22 -0.52
CA ALA A 19 8.07 -7.15 -1.08
C ALA A 19 8.73 -8.34 -1.79
N HIS A 20 9.92 -8.18 -2.36
CA HIS A 20 10.65 -9.27 -3.02
C HIS A 20 10.99 -10.44 -2.08
N GLU A 21 11.02 -10.20 -0.75
CA GLU A 21 11.28 -11.23 0.25
C GLU A 21 10.20 -12.32 0.24
N TRP A 22 8.95 -11.99 -0.16
CA TRP A 22 7.88 -12.98 -0.32
C TRP A 22 8.17 -13.99 -1.42
N ALA A 23 8.89 -13.59 -2.47
CA ALA A 23 9.25 -14.46 -3.58
C ALA A 23 10.61 -15.15 -3.38
N GLY A 24 11.38 -14.78 -2.35
CA GLY A 24 12.72 -15.28 -2.11
C GLY A 24 13.72 -14.93 -3.21
N VAL A 25 13.48 -13.84 -3.94
CA VAL A 25 14.31 -13.38 -5.06
C VAL A 25 15.05 -12.11 -4.67
N THR A 26 16.36 -12.04 -4.94
CA THR A 26 17.17 -10.84 -4.68
C THR A 26 17.38 -10.06 -5.98
N PRO A 27 17.02 -8.77 -6.06
CA PRO A 27 17.27 -7.95 -7.23
C PRO A 27 18.75 -7.53 -7.34
N ASP A 28 19.18 -7.19 -8.55
CA ASP A 28 20.47 -6.54 -8.79
C ASP A 28 20.41 -5.04 -8.48
N ILE A 29 19.26 -4.42 -8.75
CA ILE A 29 19.00 -2.99 -8.51
C ILE A 29 17.61 -2.84 -7.91
N MET A 30 17.45 -1.92 -6.96
CA MET A 30 16.15 -1.66 -6.35
C MET A 30 15.97 -0.16 -6.07
N ALA A 31 14.81 0.36 -6.45
CA ALA A 31 14.38 1.72 -6.14
C ALA A 31 13.44 1.71 -4.95
N VAL A 32 13.68 2.60 -3.97
CA VAL A 32 12.88 2.76 -2.74
C VAL A 32 12.57 4.24 -2.54
N ALA A 33 11.35 4.57 -2.18
CA ALA A 33 10.95 5.95 -1.84
C ALA A 33 9.73 5.94 -0.88
N LYS A 34 8.94 6.99 -0.88
CA LYS A 34 7.69 7.10 -0.10
C LYS A 34 7.87 6.72 1.38
N GLY A 35 7.63 5.45 1.73
CA GLY A 35 7.70 4.95 3.10
C GLY A 35 9.02 5.24 3.79
N ILE A 36 10.16 5.19 3.07
CA ILE A 36 11.48 5.43 3.65
C ILE A 36 11.66 6.85 4.20
N GLY A 37 10.89 7.80 3.66
CA GLY A 37 10.92 9.19 4.13
C GLY A 37 9.90 9.51 5.22
N GLY A 38 8.95 8.61 5.53
CA GLY A 38 7.92 8.85 6.54
C GLY A 38 7.10 10.14 6.32
N GLY A 39 7.01 10.62 5.08
CA GLY A 39 6.42 11.91 4.68
C GLY A 39 7.45 12.93 4.18
N PHE A 40 8.72 12.79 4.50
CA PHE A 40 9.78 13.62 3.94
C PHE A 40 10.12 13.16 2.51
N PRO A 41 10.32 14.10 1.55
CA PRO A 41 10.62 13.73 0.16
C PRO A 41 12.05 13.20 0.02
N MET A 42 12.19 11.88 -0.08
CA MET A 42 13.46 11.22 -0.33
C MET A 42 13.27 9.92 -1.10
N GLY A 43 14.33 9.46 -1.73
CA GLY A 43 14.39 8.17 -2.41
C GLY A 43 15.80 7.58 -2.30
N VAL A 44 15.88 6.27 -2.46
CA VAL A 44 17.11 5.48 -2.37
C VAL A 44 17.18 4.56 -3.58
N CYS A 45 18.36 4.43 -4.18
CA CYS A 45 18.67 3.41 -5.15
C CYS A 45 19.71 2.47 -4.54
N LEU A 46 19.38 1.19 -4.47
CA LEU A 46 20.26 0.13 -4.00
C LEU A 46 20.72 -0.70 -5.18
N ALA A 47 21.98 -1.13 -5.17
CA ALA A 47 22.47 -2.02 -6.22
C ALA A 47 23.53 -2.99 -5.64
N THR A 48 23.62 -4.17 -6.26
CA THR A 48 24.75 -5.08 -6.01
C THR A 48 26.06 -4.41 -6.45
N ALA A 49 27.19 -4.82 -5.87
CA ALA A 49 28.51 -4.31 -6.26
C ALA A 49 28.77 -4.53 -7.77
N GLU A 50 28.27 -5.64 -8.34
CA GLU A 50 28.40 -5.94 -9.77
C GLU A 50 27.59 -4.96 -10.63
N ALA A 51 26.34 -4.73 -10.30
CA ALA A 51 25.50 -3.77 -11.02
C ALA A 51 26.01 -2.33 -10.90
N ALA A 52 26.61 -1.98 -9.75
CA ALA A 52 27.15 -0.65 -9.47
C ALA A 52 28.48 -0.35 -10.17
N LYS A 53 29.16 -1.30 -10.81
CA LYS A 53 30.45 -1.07 -11.49
C LYS A 53 30.42 0.02 -12.55
N GLY A 54 29.26 0.25 -13.18
CA GLY A 54 29.06 1.33 -14.15
C GLY A 54 28.94 2.73 -13.53
N MET A 55 28.77 2.83 -12.21
CA MET A 55 28.65 4.09 -11.48
C MET A 55 30.04 4.61 -11.10
N THR A 56 30.69 5.28 -12.05
CA THR A 56 32.01 5.89 -11.84
C THR A 56 31.89 7.39 -11.63
N ALA A 57 33.00 8.06 -11.28
CA ALA A 57 33.01 9.51 -11.07
C ALA A 57 32.45 10.24 -12.31
N GLY A 58 31.48 11.12 -12.11
CA GLY A 58 30.85 11.93 -13.15
C GLY A 58 29.71 11.26 -13.93
N THR A 59 29.37 10.00 -13.68
CA THR A 59 28.26 9.32 -14.37
C THR A 59 26.89 9.62 -13.78
N HIS A 60 26.84 10.11 -12.54
CA HIS A 60 25.62 10.50 -11.85
C HIS A 60 25.90 11.66 -10.90
N GLY A 61 24.90 12.53 -10.72
CA GLY A 61 24.94 13.63 -9.76
C GLY A 61 23.56 13.96 -9.19
N SER A 62 23.53 14.44 -7.96
CA SER A 62 22.32 14.90 -7.30
C SER A 62 22.65 16.07 -6.39
N THR A 63 21.97 17.20 -6.56
CA THR A 63 22.17 18.40 -5.72
C THR A 63 21.80 18.13 -4.26
N PHE A 64 20.74 17.39 -4.00
CA PHE A 64 20.22 17.14 -2.65
C PHE A 64 20.45 15.68 -2.18
N GLY A 65 21.09 14.86 -2.98
CA GLY A 65 21.42 13.47 -2.60
C GLY A 65 22.37 13.43 -1.40
N GLY A 66 22.06 12.58 -0.43
CA GLY A 66 22.86 12.44 0.79
C GLY A 66 22.78 13.62 1.76
N ASN A 67 21.78 14.52 1.62
CA ASN A 67 21.67 15.63 2.57
C ASN A 67 21.41 15.13 4.00
N PRO A 68 22.02 15.79 5.03
CA PRO A 68 21.98 15.29 6.41
C PRO A 68 20.55 15.16 6.98
N LEU A 69 19.64 16.07 6.61
CA LEU A 69 18.26 16.01 7.07
C LEU A 69 17.53 14.78 6.52
N GLY A 70 17.62 14.53 5.22
CA GLY A 70 17.02 13.35 4.60
C GLY A 70 17.57 12.04 5.19
N MET A 71 18.88 12.00 5.44
CA MET A 71 19.52 10.82 6.05
C MET A 71 19.06 10.60 7.50
N ALA A 72 18.93 11.67 8.28
CA ALA A 72 18.42 11.59 9.66
C ALA A 72 16.95 11.11 9.69
N VAL A 73 16.12 11.61 8.80
CA VAL A 73 14.71 11.18 8.68
C VAL A 73 14.62 9.72 8.27
N GLY A 74 15.39 9.30 7.25
CA GLY A 74 15.42 7.89 6.81
C GLY A 74 15.84 6.95 7.92
N ASN A 75 16.87 7.28 8.69
CA ASN A 75 17.31 6.49 9.83
C ASN A 75 16.23 6.41 10.91
N ALA A 76 15.55 7.51 11.25
CA ALA A 76 14.47 7.49 12.22
C ALA A 76 13.29 6.59 11.78
N VAL A 77 12.96 6.57 10.48
CA VAL A 77 11.96 5.64 9.94
C VAL A 77 12.43 4.19 10.05
N LEU A 78 13.70 3.92 9.73
CA LEU A 78 14.27 2.58 9.83
C LEU A 78 14.27 2.07 11.28
N ASP A 79 14.62 2.92 12.25
CA ASP A 79 14.58 2.60 13.68
C ASP A 79 13.19 2.14 14.12
N VAL A 80 12.13 2.73 13.58
CA VAL A 80 10.73 2.34 13.87
C VAL A 80 10.35 1.07 13.14
N VAL A 81 10.55 1.03 11.83
CA VAL A 81 10.04 -0.09 10.99
C VAL A 81 10.80 -1.39 11.26
N LEU A 82 12.08 -1.31 11.62
CA LEU A 82 12.92 -2.47 11.95
C LEU A 82 12.89 -2.82 13.45
N ALA A 83 12.17 -2.07 14.28
CA ALA A 83 12.00 -2.42 15.68
C ALA A 83 11.34 -3.81 15.83
N PRO A 84 11.77 -4.61 16.81
CA PRO A 84 11.17 -5.92 17.05
C PRO A 84 9.65 -5.84 17.22
N GLY A 85 8.91 -6.68 16.51
CA GLY A 85 7.46 -6.75 16.56
C GLY A 85 6.70 -5.76 15.65
N PHE A 86 7.37 -4.77 15.04
CA PHE A 86 6.66 -3.82 14.17
C PHE A 86 6.10 -4.49 12.92
N LEU A 87 6.88 -5.27 12.20
CA LEU A 87 6.40 -5.98 11.00
C LEU A 87 5.41 -7.11 11.36
N ASP A 88 5.57 -7.75 12.52
CA ASP A 88 4.59 -8.73 13.03
C ASP A 88 3.23 -8.06 13.29
N HIS A 89 3.22 -6.84 13.84
CA HIS A 89 2.01 -6.03 13.96
C HIS A 89 1.38 -5.73 12.60
N VAL A 90 2.18 -5.31 11.61
CA VAL A 90 1.69 -5.04 10.25
C VAL A 90 1.04 -6.29 9.65
N GLU A 91 1.67 -7.46 9.76
CA GLU A 91 1.10 -8.72 9.28
C GLU A 91 -0.21 -9.08 10.01
N LYS A 92 -0.23 -8.95 11.33
CA LYS A 92 -1.43 -9.24 12.15
C LYS A 92 -2.62 -8.39 11.72
N VAL A 93 -2.44 -7.07 11.64
CA VAL A 93 -3.52 -6.16 11.26
C VAL A 93 -3.92 -6.32 9.80
N ALA A 94 -2.96 -6.58 8.90
CA ALA A 94 -3.25 -6.87 7.51
C ALA A 94 -4.11 -8.14 7.34
N ASN A 95 -3.80 -9.21 8.06
CA ASN A 95 -4.57 -10.45 8.04
C ASN A 95 -5.99 -10.23 8.59
N TYR A 96 -6.14 -9.49 9.68
CA TYR A 96 -7.45 -9.08 10.18
C TYR A 96 -8.24 -8.29 9.15
N PHE A 97 -7.62 -7.28 8.52
CA PHE A 97 -8.28 -6.46 7.50
C PHE A 97 -8.71 -7.28 6.29
N ARG A 98 -7.84 -8.17 5.80
CA ARG A 98 -8.17 -9.07 4.68
C ARG A 98 -9.38 -9.96 5.00
N GLN A 99 -9.46 -10.49 6.22
CA GLN A 99 -10.58 -11.31 6.67
C GLN A 99 -11.89 -10.50 6.67
N GLN A 100 -11.87 -9.27 7.17
CA GLN A 100 -13.03 -8.39 7.18
C GLN A 100 -13.47 -8.02 5.75
N LEU A 101 -12.52 -7.70 4.87
CA LEU A 101 -12.80 -7.40 3.47
C LEU A 101 -13.37 -8.61 2.71
N ALA A 102 -12.95 -9.82 3.02
CA ALA A 102 -13.54 -11.02 2.44
C ALA A 102 -15.02 -11.19 2.84
N GLY A 103 -15.38 -10.86 4.09
CA GLY A 103 -16.77 -10.78 4.54
C GLY A 103 -17.57 -9.76 3.76
N LEU A 104 -17.04 -8.53 3.62
CA LEU A 104 -17.68 -7.46 2.86
C LEU A 104 -17.97 -7.84 1.41
N ILE A 105 -17.03 -8.52 0.75
CA ILE A 105 -17.22 -9.00 -0.64
C ILE A 105 -18.37 -10.01 -0.70
N ALA A 106 -18.50 -10.90 0.27
CA ALA A 106 -19.59 -11.87 0.34
C ALA A 106 -20.94 -11.22 0.63
N GLU A 107 -20.96 -10.15 1.44
CA GLU A 107 -22.17 -9.40 1.77
C GLU A 107 -22.68 -8.53 0.60
N HIS A 108 -21.75 -7.99 -0.22
CA HIS A 108 -22.07 -7.11 -1.35
C HIS A 108 -21.57 -7.66 -2.71
N PRO A 109 -21.99 -8.85 -3.13
CA PRO A 109 -21.50 -9.51 -4.35
C PRO A 109 -21.88 -8.76 -5.64
N GLY A 110 -22.83 -7.83 -5.56
CA GLY A 110 -23.19 -6.92 -6.63
C GLY A 110 -22.20 -5.78 -6.85
N VAL A 111 -21.41 -5.43 -5.84
CA VAL A 111 -20.51 -4.27 -5.84
C VAL A 111 -19.06 -4.73 -6.01
N PHE A 112 -18.64 -5.74 -5.27
CA PHE A 112 -17.26 -6.23 -5.25
C PHE A 112 -17.09 -7.51 -6.05
N GLU A 113 -15.91 -7.67 -6.66
CA GLU A 113 -15.52 -8.84 -7.43
C GLU A 113 -14.48 -9.69 -6.68
N GLU A 114 -13.38 -9.09 -6.27
CA GLU A 114 -12.28 -9.78 -5.58
C GLU A 114 -11.41 -8.86 -4.71
N LEU A 115 -10.66 -9.47 -3.80
CA LEU A 115 -9.63 -8.82 -2.99
C LEU A 115 -8.24 -9.16 -3.55
N ARG A 116 -7.44 -8.14 -3.81
CA ARG A 116 -6.05 -8.23 -4.29
C ARG A 116 -5.07 -7.65 -3.29
N GLY A 117 -3.80 -8.02 -3.44
CA GLY A 117 -2.69 -7.40 -2.73
C GLY A 117 -2.12 -8.24 -1.59
N GLN A 118 -1.12 -7.67 -0.90
CA GLN A 118 -0.36 -8.31 0.18
C GLN A 118 -0.12 -7.31 1.32
N GLY A 119 -0.15 -7.78 2.56
CA GLY A 119 0.01 -6.92 3.72
C GLY A 119 -1.04 -5.80 3.75
N LEU A 120 -0.62 -4.58 4.00
CA LEU A 120 -1.44 -3.36 3.96
C LEU A 120 -1.40 -2.63 2.61
N MET A 121 -1.05 -3.32 1.53
CA MET A 121 -1.23 -2.88 0.16
C MET A 121 -2.38 -3.67 -0.47
N LEU A 122 -3.60 -3.22 -0.25
CA LEU A 122 -4.82 -3.94 -0.60
C LEU A 122 -5.59 -3.23 -1.71
N GLY A 123 -6.31 -4.01 -2.50
CA GLY A 123 -7.18 -3.52 -3.56
C GLY A 123 -8.48 -4.30 -3.62
N LEU A 124 -9.60 -3.58 -3.68
CA LEU A 124 -10.92 -4.13 -3.95
C LEU A 124 -11.23 -3.93 -5.42
N LYS A 125 -11.33 -4.99 -6.20
CA LYS A 125 -11.83 -4.94 -7.56
C LYS A 125 -13.35 -4.84 -7.52
N LEU A 126 -13.90 -3.89 -8.28
CA LEU A 126 -15.32 -3.55 -8.26
C LEU A 126 -16.03 -4.01 -9.53
N LYS A 127 -17.34 -4.27 -9.39
CA LYS A 127 -18.32 -4.43 -10.48
C LYS A 127 -19.02 -3.13 -10.84
N VAL A 128 -18.89 -2.11 -10.00
CA VAL A 128 -19.36 -0.73 -10.20
C VAL A 128 -18.17 0.18 -10.52
N PRO A 129 -18.37 1.36 -11.14
CA PRO A 129 -17.23 2.26 -11.45
C PRO A 129 -16.48 2.69 -10.20
N ASN A 130 -15.18 2.45 -10.16
CA ASN A 130 -14.37 2.75 -8.99
C ASN A 130 -14.26 4.24 -8.66
N ALA A 131 -14.35 5.12 -9.66
CA ALA A 131 -14.35 6.56 -9.45
C ALA A 131 -15.61 7.02 -8.69
N ASP A 132 -16.78 6.46 -9.03
CA ASP A 132 -18.04 6.76 -8.35
C ASP A 132 -18.02 6.22 -6.92
N PHE A 133 -17.52 5.01 -6.75
CA PHE A 133 -17.37 4.40 -5.42
C PHE A 133 -16.46 5.24 -4.50
N VAL A 134 -15.29 5.67 -4.99
CA VAL A 134 -14.37 6.51 -4.22
C VAL A 134 -15.00 7.89 -3.91
N THR A 135 -15.82 8.43 -4.81
CA THR A 135 -16.50 9.70 -4.56
C THR A 135 -17.52 9.58 -3.42
N ARG A 136 -18.31 8.51 -3.38
CA ARG A 136 -19.26 8.24 -2.29
C ARG A 136 -18.54 7.89 -1.00
N LEU A 137 -17.52 7.06 -1.06
CA LEU A 137 -16.69 6.70 0.10
C LEU A 137 -16.08 7.94 0.79
N ARG A 138 -15.70 8.95 -0.01
CA ARG A 138 -15.23 10.23 0.52
C ARG A 138 -16.36 11.00 1.24
N ALA A 139 -17.59 10.92 0.75
CA ALA A 139 -18.74 11.52 1.43
C ALA A 139 -19.02 10.84 2.78
N HIS A 140 -18.73 9.54 2.92
CA HIS A 140 -18.72 8.82 4.17
C HIS A 140 -17.45 9.06 5.02
N GLY A 141 -16.58 10.00 4.62
CA GLY A 141 -15.40 10.41 5.41
C GLY A 141 -14.21 9.47 5.32
N MET A 142 -14.14 8.60 4.30
CA MET A 142 -12.97 7.73 4.07
C MET A 142 -12.27 8.08 2.75
N LEU A 143 -10.95 8.22 2.80
CA LEU A 143 -10.12 8.44 1.63
C LEU A 143 -9.60 7.11 1.07
N ALA A 144 -9.81 6.90 -0.21
CA ALA A 144 -9.23 5.80 -0.98
C ALA A 144 -8.84 6.30 -2.38
N ILE A 145 -8.14 5.49 -3.15
CA ILE A 145 -7.59 5.89 -4.45
C ILE A 145 -8.10 4.93 -5.53
N PRO A 146 -8.72 5.43 -6.61
CA PRO A 146 -9.02 4.59 -7.76
C PRO A 146 -7.70 4.16 -8.43
N ALA A 147 -7.63 2.91 -8.83
CA ALA A 147 -6.49 2.31 -9.52
C ALA A 147 -6.93 1.65 -10.83
N GLY A 148 -5.96 1.21 -11.61
CA GLY A 148 -6.23 0.47 -12.86
C GLY A 148 -7.09 -0.77 -12.62
N ASP A 149 -7.68 -1.32 -13.69
CA ASP A 149 -8.53 -2.51 -13.66
C ASP A 149 -9.73 -2.41 -12.70
N ASN A 150 -10.31 -1.20 -12.62
CA ASN A 150 -11.48 -0.92 -11.78
C ASN A 150 -11.30 -1.27 -10.29
N VAL A 151 -10.09 -1.07 -9.75
CA VAL A 151 -9.73 -1.34 -8.36
C VAL A 151 -9.84 -0.08 -7.52
N VAL A 152 -10.29 -0.21 -6.30
CA VAL A 152 -10.12 0.76 -5.21
C VAL A 152 -8.98 0.30 -4.32
N ARG A 153 -7.95 1.13 -4.21
CA ARG A 153 -6.73 0.82 -3.44
C ARG A 153 -6.84 1.36 -2.02
N LEU A 154 -6.54 0.48 -1.07
CA LEU A 154 -6.53 0.75 0.36
C LEU A 154 -5.09 0.70 0.88
N LEU A 155 -4.60 1.82 1.39
CA LEU A 155 -3.21 2.01 1.85
C LEU A 155 -3.20 2.70 3.23
N PRO A 156 -3.69 2.04 4.28
CA PRO A 156 -3.65 2.63 5.62
C PRO A 156 -2.20 2.82 6.08
N PRO A 157 -1.92 3.70 7.05
CA PRO A 157 -0.60 3.78 7.67
C PRO A 157 -0.22 2.44 8.32
N LEU A 158 1.09 2.15 8.41
CA LEU A 158 1.56 0.87 8.98
C LEU A 158 1.26 0.71 10.48
N ILE A 159 0.97 1.81 11.16
CA ILE A 159 0.57 1.88 12.57
C ILE A 159 -0.95 1.79 12.77
N VAL A 160 -1.70 1.39 11.74
CA VAL A 160 -3.15 1.19 11.84
C VAL A 160 -3.47 0.08 12.84
N GLU A 161 -4.52 0.29 13.65
CA GLU A 161 -5.01 -0.66 14.64
C GLU A 161 -6.33 -1.30 14.19
N GLU A 162 -6.76 -2.37 14.87
CA GLU A 162 -8.00 -3.08 14.55
C GLU A 162 -9.25 -2.18 14.65
N GLU A 163 -9.24 -1.17 15.53
CA GLU A 163 -10.35 -0.22 15.66
C GLU A 163 -10.49 0.65 14.39
N HIS A 164 -9.38 1.08 13.81
CA HIS A 164 -9.40 1.84 12.55
C HIS A 164 -9.86 0.96 11.38
N VAL A 165 -9.53 -0.33 11.41
CA VAL A 165 -10.04 -1.30 10.43
C VAL A 165 -11.55 -1.43 10.55
N ARG A 166 -12.11 -1.57 11.78
CA ARG A 166 -13.56 -1.63 11.99
C ARG A 166 -14.28 -0.39 11.48
N GLU A 167 -13.72 0.79 11.73
CA GLU A 167 -14.26 2.06 11.21
C GLU A 167 -14.24 2.08 9.68
N ALA A 168 -13.13 1.66 9.05
CA ALA A 168 -13.03 1.58 7.60
C ALA A 168 -14.05 0.60 7.01
N MET A 169 -14.25 -0.55 7.65
CA MET A 169 -15.25 -1.55 7.23
C MET A 169 -16.67 -1.00 7.28
N HIS A 170 -17.03 -0.27 8.35
CA HIS A 170 -18.33 0.38 8.46
C HIS A 170 -18.58 1.31 7.26
N ARG A 171 -17.63 2.21 6.96
CA ARG A 171 -17.73 3.16 5.85
C ARG A 171 -17.79 2.49 4.48
N LEU A 172 -17.02 1.41 4.29
CA LEU A 172 -17.04 0.62 3.06
C LEU A 172 -18.40 -0.07 2.87
N SER A 173 -18.99 -0.63 3.94
CA SER A 173 -20.29 -1.29 3.89
C SER A 173 -21.43 -0.30 3.61
N GLU A 174 -21.46 0.87 4.29
CA GLU A 174 -22.42 1.93 4.01
C GLU A 174 -22.35 2.38 2.54
N THR A 175 -21.13 2.58 2.02
CA THR A 175 -20.92 2.97 0.63
C THR A 175 -21.42 1.89 -0.34
N ALA A 176 -21.17 0.61 -0.04
CA ALA A 176 -21.62 -0.50 -0.90
C ALA A 176 -23.13 -0.65 -0.91
N ALA A 177 -23.80 -0.47 0.23
CA ALA A 177 -25.26 -0.54 0.34
C ALA A 177 -25.95 0.46 -0.59
N GLU A 178 -25.43 1.69 -0.76
CA GLU A 178 -25.99 2.67 -1.69
C GLU A 178 -26.01 2.18 -3.15
N PHE A 179 -25.05 1.34 -3.55
CA PHE A 179 -25.02 0.76 -4.90
C PHE A 179 -25.95 -0.42 -5.05
N ASP A 180 -26.17 -1.21 -3.99
CA ASP A 180 -27.12 -2.32 -4.01
C ASP A 180 -28.57 -1.78 -4.06
N ASP A 181 -28.89 -0.74 -3.27
CA ASP A 181 -30.19 -0.08 -3.26
C ASP A 181 -30.53 0.57 -4.62
N ALA A 182 -29.53 1.23 -5.24
CA ALA A 182 -29.70 1.82 -6.56
C ALA A 182 -30.03 0.77 -7.64
N LYS A 183 -29.43 -0.44 -7.56
CA LYS A 183 -29.74 -1.54 -8.47
C LYS A 183 -31.14 -2.11 -8.24
N ALA A 184 -31.54 -2.25 -6.98
CA ALA A 184 -32.88 -2.73 -6.64
C ALA A 184 -33.97 -1.79 -7.19
N THR A 185 -33.77 -0.46 -7.13
CA THR A 185 -34.70 0.55 -7.65
C THR A 185 -34.81 0.54 -9.18
N VAL A 186 -33.76 0.16 -9.92
CA VAL A 186 -33.79 0.09 -11.40
C VAL A 186 -34.41 -1.22 -11.88
N ALA A 187 -34.44 -2.27 -11.05
CA ALA A 187 -34.99 -3.58 -11.37
C ALA A 187 -36.49 -3.73 -11.02
N ALA A 188 -37.09 -2.77 -10.32
CA ALA A 188 -38.48 -2.71 -9.91
C ALA A 188 -39.32 -1.81 -10.84
#